data_deed6b1989b1aa2eb87eed8a4c92e803
#
_entry.id   deed6b1989b1aa2eb87eed8a4c92e803
#
_cell.length_a   1.000
_cell.length_b   1.000
_cell.length_c   1.000
_cell.angle_alpha   90.00
_cell.angle_beta   90.00
_cell.angle_gamma   90.00
#
_symmetry.space_group_name_H-M   'P 1'
#
loop_
_entity.id
_entity.type
_entity.pdbx_description
1 polymer ?
#
loop_
_entity_poly.entity_id
_entity_poly.type
_entity_poly.pdbx_seq_one_letter_code
_entity_poly.pdbx_strand_id
1 'polypeptide(L)'
;QYDGFKKESCSSEDDCFLNDISRARDKEAKIQELLNDDKISPRLRTVLYSALHPDKVDAKFFSGKKGKYNGKREDLVSLRETLGRSLGVDVDGRMNSDEMGRYKYQIDIGGWGGTTWTGLIHKLSMPGVLLHHETSMVDSYYDSLVPWVHYVPVNENMDDLEEKIQWLMENDEKAREISENASKWVNEFATCRSISRHNYEKLAVPLQRLIDPERKFFIDFDAAHDFDRPVVVKASAHTFLDPLNQMDWKREKHSTP
;
A
#
# COMPACT_ATOMS: atom_id res chain seq x y z
N GLN A 1 37.65 19.29 19.22
CA GLN A 1 38.15 18.39 18.15
C GLN A 1 37.08 17.35 17.92
N TYR A 2 36.19 17.58 16.93
CA TYR A 2 35.25 16.59 16.45
C TYR A 2 36.01 15.77 15.40
N ASP A 3 36.34 14.55 15.75
CA ASP A 3 36.87 13.56 14.82
C ASP A 3 35.84 13.31 13.70
N GLY A 4 36.27 13.68 12.48
CA GLY A 4 35.48 13.45 11.28
C GLY A 4 35.37 11.96 10.98
N PHE A 5 34.36 11.30 11.49
CA PHE A 5 33.93 10.01 10.97
C PHE A 5 33.55 10.18 9.51
N LYS A 6 34.34 9.60 8.62
CA LYS A 6 33.94 9.43 7.23
C LYS A 6 32.58 8.75 7.22
N LYS A 7 31.53 9.50 6.83
CA LYS A 7 30.22 8.92 6.49
C LYS A 7 30.49 7.88 5.42
N GLU A 8 30.47 6.59 5.79
CA GLU A 8 30.45 5.54 4.78
C GLU A 8 29.30 5.86 3.83
N SER A 9 29.55 5.83 2.53
CA SER A 9 28.60 6.24 1.51
C SER A 9 27.46 5.23 1.47
N CYS A 10 26.38 5.52 2.19
CA CYS A 10 25.14 4.75 2.06
C CYS A 10 24.55 5.00 0.66
N SER A 11 23.89 4.01 0.09
CA SER A 11 23.28 4.13 -1.23
C SER A 11 21.95 4.90 -1.21
N SER A 12 21.32 5.02 -0.05
CA SER A 12 20.13 5.83 0.23
C SER A 12 20.12 6.27 1.69
N GLU A 13 19.27 7.23 2.05
CA GLU A 13 19.08 7.65 3.45
C GLU A 13 18.54 6.49 4.31
N ASP A 14 17.58 5.73 3.80
CA ASP A 14 17.07 4.52 4.48
C ASP A 14 18.17 3.51 4.79
N ASP A 15 19.14 3.33 3.90
CA ASP A 15 20.25 2.41 4.13
C ASP A 15 21.19 2.91 5.23
N CYS A 16 21.35 4.25 5.37
CA CYS A 16 22.06 4.84 6.49
C CYS A 16 21.35 4.56 7.82
N PHE A 17 20.04 4.76 7.88
CA PHE A 17 19.25 4.47 9.08
C PHE A 17 19.31 2.98 9.46
N LEU A 18 19.23 2.08 8.49
CA LEU A 18 19.36 0.64 8.75
C LEU A 18 20.76 0.26 9.29
N ASN A 19 21.81 0.89 8.78
CA ASN A 19 23.16 0.72 9.32
C ASN A 19 23.27 1.22 10.77
N ASP A 20 22.67 2.36 11.08
CA ASP A 20 22.66 2.91 12.43
C ASP A 20 21.96 1.97 13.42
N ILE A 21 20.80 1.41 13.03
CA ILE A 21 20.09 0.41 13.83
C ILE A 21 20.96 -0.85 14.01
N SER A 22 21.62 -1.32 12.95
CA SER A 22 22.43 -2.55 13.00
C SER A 22 23.60 -2.44 14.01
N ARG A 23 24.17 -1.23 14.16
CA ARG A 23 25.30 -0.92 15.04
C ARG A 23 24.87 -0.51 16.45
N ALA A 24 23.61 -0.21 16.67
CA ALA A 24 23.08 0.22 17.95
C ALA A 24 23.17 -0.92 18.98
N ARG A 25 23.54 -0.60 20.23
CA ARG A 25 23.51 -1.53 21.36
C ARG A 25 22.07 -1.86 21.75
N ASP A 26 21.23 -0.82 21.78
CA ASP A 26 19.80 -0.90 22.00
C ASP A 26 19.10 -0.53 20.69
N LYS A 27 18.60 -1.54 20.02
CA LYS A 27 17.93 -1.36 18.72
C LYS A 27 16.54 -0.74 18.85
N GLU A 28 15.82 -1.07 19.92
CA GLU A 28 14.48 -0.55 20.17
C GLU A 28 14.54 0.96 20.42
N ALA A 29 15.44 1.40 21.30
CA ALA A 29 15.66 2.82 21.55
C ALA A 29 16.09 3.57 20.28
N LYS A 30 16.95 2.96 19.44
CA LYS A 30 17.36 3.57 18.16
C LYS A 30 16.22 3.65 17.15
N ILE A 31 15.38 2.65 17.07
CA ILE A 31 14.19 2.69 16.22
C ILE A 31 13.24 3.78 16.69
N GLN A 32 13.00 3.89 18.00
CA GLN A 32 12.12 4.91 18.56
C GLN A 32 12.64 6.34 18.26
N GLU A 33 13.96 6.55 18.32
CA GLU A 33 14.60 7.81 17.91
C GLU A 33 14.33 8.11 16.43
N LEU A 34 14.53 7.11 15.56
CA LEU A 34 14.37 7.27 14.10
C LEU A 34 12.92 7.49 13.68
N LEU A 35 11.94 6.93 14.38
CA LEU A 35 10.53 7.18 14.08
C LEU A 35 10.14 8.66 14.24
N ASN A 36 10.94 9.47 14.92
CA ASN A 36 10.77 10.92 15.03
C ASN A 36 11.60 11.72 14.00
N ASP A 37 12.36 11.05 13.12
CA ASP A 37 13.15 11.71 12.08
C ASP A 37 12.31 11.92 10.80
N ASP A 38 12.19 13.17 10.35
CA ASP A 38 11.41 13.52 9.15
C ASP A 38 12.00 12.98 7.85
N LYS A 39 13.26 12.56 7.85
CA LYS A 39 13.95 12.04 6.67
C LYS A 39 13.73 10.55 6.44
N ILE A 40 13.16 9.85 7.40
CA ILE A 40 12.86 8.42 7.24
C ILE A 40 11.76 8.24 6.20
N SER A 41 11.97 7.32 5.26
CA SER A 41 10.93 7.06 4.27
C SER A 41 9.66 6.47 4.90
N PRO A 42 8.48 6.75 4.32
CA PRO A 42 7.21 6.17 4.78
C PRO A 42 7.23 4.64 4.86
N ARG A 43 7.92 3.99 3.91
CA ARG A 43 8.06 2.52 3.90
C ARG A 43 8.90 2.01 5.04
N LEU A 44 10.03 2.64 5.31
CA LEU A 44 10.90 2.25 6.41
C LEU A 44 10.22 2.55 7.75
N ARG A 45 9.58 3.71 7.90
CA ARG A 45 8.79 4.08 9.08
C ARG A 45 7.77 3.01 9.43
N THR A 46 6.98 2.55 8.45
CA THR A 46 5.96 1.52 8.68
C THR A 46 6.56 0.19 9.14
N VAL A 47 7.70 -0.23 8.54
CA VAL A 47 8.38 -1.47 8.95
C VAL A 47 8.99 -1.34 10.35
N LEU A 48 9.60 -0.22 10.67
CA LEU A 48 10.15 0.02 12.01
C LEU A 48 9.07 0.13 13.07
N TYR A 49 7.93 0.76 12.74
CA TYR A 49 6.78 0.77 13.62
C TYR A 49 6.26 -0.66 13.88
N SER A 50 6.18 -1.49 12.83
CA SER A 50 5.82 -2.91 12.96
C SER A 50 6.80 -3.70 13.85
N ALA A 51 8.09 -3.38 13.80
CA ALA A 51 9.10 -4.03 14.65
C ALA A 51 8.88 -3.74 16.14
N LEU A 52 8.44 -2.51 16.47
CA LEU A 52 8.13 -2.12 17.86
C LEU A 52 6.74 -2.60 18.31
N HIS A 53 5.80 -2.71 17.40
CA HIS A 53 4.39 -3.02 17.69
C HIS A 53 3.89 -4.22 16.87
N PRO A 54 4.50 -5.41 17.01
CA PRO A 54 4.16 -6.58 16.20
C PRO A 54 2.74 -7.14 16.49
N ASP A 55 2.13 -6.71 17.60
CA ASP A 55 0.76 -7.01 17.95
C ASP A 55 -0.26 -6.14 17.22
N LYS A 56 0.15 -4.98 16.71
CA LYS A 56 -0.70 -4.02 16.01
C LYS A 56 -0.51 -4.04 14.50
N VAL A 57 0.74 -4.11 14.02
CA VAL A 57 1.11 -4.01 12.61
C VAL A 57 1.98 -5.18 12.18
N ASP A 58 1.73 -5.72 11.00
CA ASP A 58 2.52 -6.74 10.34
C ASP A 58 3.04 -6.21 8.99
N ALA A 59 4.03 -5.32 9.05
CA ALA A 59 4.73 -4.80 7.90
C ALA A 59 6.16 -5.36 7.87
N LYS A 60 6.57 -5.88 6.71
CA LYS A 60 7.84 -6.58 6.56
C LYS A 60 8.64 -6.07 5.38
N PHE A 61 9.96 -6.22 5.47
CA PHE A 61 10.81 -6.03 4.30
C PHE A 61 10.53 -7.15 3.29
N PHE A 62 10.39 -6.77 2.05
CA PHE A 62 10.32 -7.73 0.97
C PHE A 62 11.75 -8.10 0.52
N SER A 63 12.19 -9.32 0.78
CA SER A 63 13.37 -9.91 0.15
C SER A 63 12.97 -10.36 -1.26
N GLY A 64 13.14 -9.49 -2.24
CA GLY A 64 12.90 -9.86 -3.64
C GLY A 64 13.77 -11.08 -4.01
N LYS A 65 13.23 -12.03 -4.81
CA LYS A 65 14.04 -13.12 -5.37
C LYS A 65 15.38 -12.55 -5.83
N LYS A 66 16.49 -13.20 -5.46
CA LYS A 66 17.87 -12.91 -5.94
C LYS A 66 17.88 -12.87 -7.47
N GLY A 67 17.43 -11.79 -8.05
CA GLY A 67 17.32 -11.57 -9.48
C GLY A 67 18.25 -10.43 -9.86
N LYS A 68 19.35 -10.75 -10.53
CA LYS A 68 20.16 -9.94 -11.43
C LYS A 68 20.05 -8.40 -11.23
N TYR A 69 20.46 -7.92 -10.07
CA TYR A 69 20.82 -6.52 -9.90
C TYR A 69 22.33 -6.42 -9.76
N ASN A 70 22.96 -5.55 -10.60
CA ASN A 70 24.39 -5.33 -10.62
C ASN A 70 24.98 -5.21 -9.20
N GLY A 71 25.93 -6.05 -8.88
CA GLY A 71 26.82 -6.26 -7.71
C GLY A 71 26.84 -5.31 -6.50
N LYS A 72 26.34 -4.10 -6.61
CA LYS A 72 26.28 -3.12 -5.51
C LYS A 72 25.05 -3.22 -4.61
N ARG A 73 24.08 -4.09 -4.95
CA ARG A 73 22.84 -4.29 -4.17
C ARG A 73 22.83 -5.54 -3.31
N GLU A 74 23.78 -6.44 -3.47
CA GLU A 74 23.84 -7.67 -2.67
C GLU A 74 24.08 -7.36 -1.18
N ASP A 75 24.93 -6.36 -0.88
CA ASP A 75 25.22 -5.96 0.50
C ASP A 75 23.99 -5.36 1.20
N LEU A 76 23.18 -4.60 0.47
CA LEU A 76 21.97 -3.97 0.99
C LEU A 76 20.84 -4.97 1.22
N VAL A 77 20.66 -5.92 0.29
CA VAL A 77 19.71 -7.02 0.47
C VAL A 77 20.11 -7.83 1.69
N SER A 78 21.40 -8.15 1.84
CA SER A 78 21.94 -8.86 2.99
C SER A 78 21.72 -8.12 4.30
N LEU A 79 21.91 -6.80 4.33
CA LEU A 79 21.65 -5.99 5.53
C LEU A 79 20.17 -6.00 5.91
N ARG A 80 19.28 -5.79 4.96
CA ARG A 80 17.82 -5.81 5.18
C ARG A 80 17.34 -7.18 5.63
N GLU A 81 17.79 -8.25 5.00
CA GLU A 81 17.47 -9.62 5.40
C GLU A 81 17.97 -9.93 6.82
N THR A 82 19.21 -9.54 7.14
CA THR A 82 19.80 -9.79 8.46
C THR A 82 19.09 -8.99 9.53
N LEU A 83 18.85 -7.71 9.27
CA LEU A 83 18.16 -6.83 10.20
C LEU A 83 16.69 -7.21 10.32
N GLY A 84 16.02 -7.50 9.20
CA GLY A 84 14.64 -7.94 9.17
C GLY A 84 14.41 -9.19 10.01
N ARG A 85 15.26 -10.20 9.87
CA ARG A 85 15.23 -11.40 10.73
C ARG A 85 15.43 -11.09 12.20
N SER A 86 16.39 -10.21 12.53
CA SER A 86 16.66 -9.84 13.92
C SER A 86 15.54 -9.02 14.58
N LEU A 87 14.74 -8.32 13.78
CA LEU A 87 13.59 -7.53 14.23
C LEU A 87 12.24 -8.25 14.02
N GLY A 88 12.24 -9.45 13.41
CA GLY A 88 11.00 -10.19 13.10
C GLY A 88 10.14 -9.56 11.98
N VAL A 89 10.72 -8.71 11.13
CA VAL A 89 10.01 -7.98 10.07
C VAL A 89 10.44 -8.40 8.66
N ASP A 90 11.19 -9.47 8.52
CA ASP A 90 11.59 -10.02 7.22
C ASP A 90 10.59 -11.07 6.72
N VAL A 91 10.37 -11.09 5.41
CA VAL A 91 9.54 -12.09 4.75
C VAL A 91 10.21 -12.55 3.44
N ASP A 92 10.24 -13.85 3.23
CA ASP A 92 10.91 -14.47 2.06
C ASP A 92 10.08 -14.46 0.77
N GLY A 93 8.93 -13.82 0.74
CA GLY A 93 8.07 -13.83 -0.43
C GLY A 93 6.98 -12.76 -0.40
N ARG A 94 6.21 -12.74 -1.48
CA ARG A 94 5.02 -11.90 -1.54
C ARG A 94 3.87 -12.60 -0.84
N MET A 95 3.18 -11.86 0.01
CA MET A 95 1.89 -12.25 0.53
C MET A 95 0.89 -12.34 -0.63
N ASN A 96 0.15 -13.42 -0.72
CA ASN A 96 -0.93 -13.56 -1.70
C ASN A 96 -2.21 -12.85 -1.22
N SER A 97 -3.23 -12.77 -2.10
CA SER A 97 -4.47 -12.05 -1.79
C SER A 97 -5.24 -12.67 -0.63
N ASP A 98 -5.24 -14.01 -0.53
CA ASP A 98 -5.95 -14.71 0.55
C ASP A 98 -5.29 -14.46 1.91
N GLU A 99 -3.97 -14.39 1.94
CA GLU A 99 -3.21 -14.04 3.14
C GLU A 99 -3.46 -12.57 3.54
N MET A 100 -3.40 -11.64 2.56
CA MET A 100 -3.71 -10.23 2.82
C MET A 100 -5.16 -10.02 3.29
N GLY A 101 -6.11 -10.75 2.72
CA GLY A 101 -7.52 -10.66 3.09
C GLY A 101 -7.85 -11.11 4.52
N ARG A 102 -6.91 -11.73 5.24
CA ARG A 102 -7.08 -12.08 6.66
C ARG A 102 -6.84 -10.92 7.63
N TYR A 103 -6.26 -9.83 7.13
CA TYR A 103 -6.03 -8.64 7.95
C TYR A 103 -7.23 -7.72 7.92
N LYS A 104 -7.68 -7.31 9.09
CA LYS A 104 -8.80 -6.38 9.28
C LYS A 104 -8.53 -5.01 8.67
N TYR A 105 -7.28 -4.57 8.72
CA TYR A 105 -6.81 -3.32 8.16
C TYR A 105 -5.62 -3.58 7.24
N GLN A 106 -5.59 -2.91 6.11
CA GLN A 106 -4.53 -3.03 5.13
C GLN A 106 -3.88 -1.67 4.92
N ILE A 107 -2.57 -1.66 4.71
CA ILE A 107 -1.82 -0.44 4.46
C ILE A 107 -1.42 -0.40 2.99
N ASP A 108 -1.64 0.74 2.36
CA ASP A 108 -1.26 0.99 0.97
C ASP A 108 -0.30 2.16 0.92
N ILE A 109 0.96 1.91 0.58
CA ILE A 109 2.03 2.92 0.62
C ILE A 109 2.46 3.24 -0.80
N GLY A 110 2.47 4.52 -1.14
CA GLY A 110 2.92 5.03 -2.42
C GLY A 110 4.33 4.53 -2.79
N GLY A 111 4.51 4.22 -4.06
CA GLY A 111 5.79 3.78 -4.61
C GLY A 111 6.67 4.94 -5.08
N TRP A 112 7.67 4.62 -5.89
CA TRP A 112 8.58 5.59 -6.50
C TRP A 112 7.89 6.65 -7.36
N GLY A 113 6.70 6.35 -7.90
CA GLY A 113 5.86 7.28 -8.65
C GLY A 113 4.86 8.04 -7.78
N GLY A 114 4.91 7.88 -6.44
CA GLY A 114 4.00 8.53 -5.50
C GLY A 114 2.63 7.87 -5.38
N THR A 115 2.16 7.13 -6.37
CA THR A 115 0.91 6.37 -6.32
C THR A 115 1.14 4.91 -6.00
N THR A 116 0.09 4.19 -5.64
CA THR A 116 0.12 2.75 -5.36
C THR A 116 -0.29 1.89 -6.54
N TRP A 117 -0.53 2.53 -7.70
CA TRP A 117 -0.94 1.90 -8.95
C TRP A 117 -2.19 1.02 -8.76
N THR A 118 -2.16 -0.21 -9.30
CA THR A 118 -3.24 -1.17 -9.13
C THR A 118 -3.39 -1.69 -7.69
N GLY A 119 -2.42 -1.43 -6.83
CA GLY A 119 -2.42 -1.86 -5.43
C GLY A 119 -3.60 -1.31 -4.65
N LEU A 120 -3.99 -0.04 -4.89
CA LEU A 120 -5.12 0.58 -4.23
C LEU A 120 -6.43 -0.12 -4.56
N ILE A 121 -6.78 -0.25 -5.84
CA ILE A 121 -8.01 -0.92 -6.27
C ILE A 121 -8.06 -2.36 -5.76
N HIS A 122 -6.93 -3.06 -5.83
CA HIS A 122 -6.83 -4.43 -5.34
C HIS A 122 -7.11 -4.54 -3.83
N LYS A 123 -6.57 -3.63 -3.02
CA LYS A 123 -6.81 -3.64 -1.57
C LYS A 123 -8.22 -3.15 -1.20
N LEU A 124 -8.76 -2.16 -1.93
CA LEU A 124 -10.17 -1.76 -1.77
C LEU A 124 -11.16 -2.88 -2.11
N SER A 125 -10.75 -3.86 -2.94
CA SER A 125 -11.56 -5.04 -3.24
C SER A 125 -11.48 -6.15 -2.20
N MET A 126 -10.57 -6.04 -1.24
CA MET A 126 -10.43 -7.00 -0.16
C MET A 126 -11.35 -6.68 1.01
N PRO A 127 -11.72 -7.67 1.83
CA PRO A 127 -12.40 -7.38 3.07
C PRO A 127 -11.49 -6.60 4.01
N GLY A 128 -12.08 -5.68 4.77
CA GLY A 128 -11.37 -4.82 5.71
C GLY A 128 -11.25 -3.37 5.27
N VAL A 129 -10.54 -2.57 6.03
CA VAL A 129 -10.36 -1.14 5.76
C VAL A 129 -8.97 -0.88 5.22
N LEU A 130 -8.91 -0.08 4.17
CA LEU A 130 -7.65 0.41 3.63
C LEU A 130 -7.20 1.68 4.35
N LEU A 131 -5.99 1.63 4.91
CA LEU A 131 -5.20 2.79 5.32
C LEU A 131 -4.39 3.21 4.09
N HIS A 132 -4.74 4.34 3.48
CA HIS A 132 -4.14 4.80 2.24
C HIS A 132 -3.20 5.97 2.48
N HIS A 133 -1.96 5.82 2.03
CA HIS A 133 -0.91 6.82 2.12
C HIS A 133 -1.20 7.97 1.15
N GLU A 134 -1.48 9.14 1.68
CA GLU A 134 -1.67 10.37 0.90
C GLU A 134 -0.32 10.87 0.37
N THR A 135 -0.25 11.12 -0.93
CA THR A 135 0.91 11.69 -1.60
C THR A 135 0.48 12.81 -2.54
N SER A 136 1.44 13.62 -2.98
CA SER A 136 1.18 14.67 -3.99
C SER A 136 0.80 14.11 -5.36
N MET A 137 1.04 12.81 -5.60
CA MET A 137 0.73 12.13 -6.86
C MET A 137 -0.58 11.38 -6.74
N VAL A 138 -1.48 11.62 -7.69
CA VAL A 138 -2.82 11.03 -7.71
C VAL A 138 -3.07 10.31 -9.02
N ASP A 139 -3.75 9.19 -8.97
CA ASP A 139 -4.26 8.51 -10.17
C ASP A 139 -5.55 9.19 -10.66
N SER A 140 -5.84 9.03 -11.95
CA SER A 140 -6.97 9.73 -12.60
C SER A 140 -8.34 9.47 -12.00
N TYR A 141 -8.49 8.42 -11.20
CA TYR A 141 -9.75 8.03 -10.57
C TYR A 141 -9.86 8.47 -9.09
N TYR A 142 -8.84 9.11 -8.52
CA TYR A 142 -8.85 9.51 -7.10
C TYR A 142 -9.92 10.55 -6.79
N ASP A 143 -10.36 11.34 -7.79
CA ASP A 143 -11.47 12.28 -7.63
C ASP A 143 -12.82 11.61 -7.31
N SER A 144 -12.95 10.31 -7.55
CA SER A 144 -14.13 9.51 -7.19
C SER A 144 -13.99 8.78 -5.85
N LEU A 145 -12.80 8.79 -5.25
CA LEU A 145 -12.52 8.20 -3.94
C LEU A 145 -12.57 9.28 -2.85
N VAL A 146 -13.36 9.05 -1.82
CA VAL A 146 -13.56 10.02 -0.75
C VAL A 146 -12.92 9.48 0.53
N PRO A 147 -11.95 10.23 1.14
CA PRO A 147 -11.36 9.89 2.43
C PRO A 147 -12.45 9.74 3.50
N TRP A 148 -12.25 8.82 4.43
CA TRP A 148 -13.20 8.47 5.50
C TRP A 148 -14.55 7.90 5.04
N VAL A 149 -14.72 7.73 3.72
CA VAL A 149 -15.89 7.06 3.12
C VAL A 149 -15.48 5.75 2.48
N HIS A 150 -14.37 5.74 1.74
CA HIS A 150 -13.87 4.56 1.02
C HIS A 150 -12.55 4.03 1.59
N TYR A 151 -11.79 4.87 2.29
CA TYR A 151 -10.52 4.52 2.91
C TYR A 151 -10.21 5.48 4.07
N VAL A 152 -9.26 5.12 4.92
CA VAL A 152 -8.73 6.01 5.96
C VAL A 152 -7.44 6.62 5.45
N PRO A 153 -7.35 7.96 5.34
CA PRO A 153 -6.14 8.61 4.88
C PRO A 153 -5.06 8.56 5.96
N VAL A 154 -3.83 8.28 5.53
CA VAL A 154 -2.62 8.40 6.35
C VAL A 154 -1.72 9.42 5.68
N ASN A 155 -1.16 10.34 6.44
CA ASN A 155 -0.41 11.46 5.91
C ASN A 155 0.87 11.03 5.15
N GLU A 156 1.47 11.99 4.42
CA GLU A 156 2.63 11.75 3.56
C GLU A 156 3.83 11.14 4.32
N ASN A 157 4.01 11.46 5.59
CA ASN A 157 5.12 10.95 6.41
C ASN A 157 4.77 9.66 7.15
N MET A 158 3.51 9.21 7.12
CA MET A 158 3.02 8.05 7.91
C MET A 158 3.18 8.21 9.43
N ASP A 159 3.34 9.43 9.94
CA ASP A 159 3.54 9.69 11.36
C ASP A 159 2.23 9.65 12.16
N ASP A 160 1.08 9.77 11.51
CA ASP A 160 -0.25 9.59 12.08
C ASP A 160 -0.79 8.15 12.01
N LEU A 161 0.02 7.19 11.54
CA LEU A 161 -0.41 5.80 11.34
C LEU A 161 -0.95 5.16 12.62
N GLU A 162 -0.28 5.39 13.76
CA GLU A 162 -0.72 4.84 15.06
C GLU A 162 -2.09 5.39 15.46
N GLU A 163 -2.28 6.70 15.33
CA GLU A 163 -3.56 7.35 15.62
C GLU A 163 -4.70 6.76 14.76
N LYS A 164 -4.45 6.57 13.45
CA LYS A 164 -5.47 6.00 12.54
C LYS A 164 -5.81 4.54 12.87
N ILE A 165 -4.80 3.74 13.22
CA ILE A 165 -5.03 2.36 13.67
C ILE A 165 -5.85 2.34 14.97
N GLN A 166 -5.48 3.17 15.94
CA GLN A 166 -6.21 3.27 17.20
C GLN A 166 -7.66 3.70 16.98
N TRP A 167 -7.88 4.72 16.14
CA TRP A 167 -9.22 5.18 15.80
C TRP A 167 -10.07 4.04 15.19
N LEU A 168 -9.50 3.27 14.25
CA LEU A 168 -10.19 2.13 13.64
C LEU A 168 -10.55 1.05 14.67
N MET A 169 -9.68 0.79 15.63
CA MET A 169 -9.93 -0.19 16.69
C MET A 169 -11.06 0.24 17.64
N GLU A 170 -11.20 1.54 17.87
CA GLU A 170 -12.22 2.12 18.74
C GLU A 170 -13.55 2.35 18.02
N ASN A 171 -13.57 2.40 16.68
CA ASN A 171 -14.73 2.76 15.88
C ASN A 171 -15.11 1.65 14.88
N ASP A 172 -15.37 0.45 15.39
CA ASP A 172 -15.58 -0.75 14.56
C ASP A 172 -16.76 -0.62 13.58
N GLU A 173 -17.86 -0.01 14.00
CA GLU A 173 -19.03 0.22 13.12
C GLU A 173 -18.68 1.13 11.95
N LYS A 174 -17.90 2.19 12.20
CA LYS A 174 -17.42 3.11 11.14
C LYS A 174 -16.42 2.43 10.22
N ALA A 175 -15.55 1.57 10.77
CA ALA A 175 -14.63 0.77 9.98
C ALA A 175 -15.39 -0.14 9.01
N ARG A 176 -16.47 -0.77 9.43
CA ARG A 176 -17.34 -1.59 8.56
C ARG A 176 -18.01 -0.75 7.47
N GLU A 177 -18.58 0.40 7.83
CA GLU A 177 -19.20 1.31 6.87
C GLU A 177 -18.20 1.72 5.77
N ILE A 178 -16.95 2.06 6.12
CA ILE A 178 -15.88 2.40 5.19
C ILE A 178 -15.58 1.20 4.27
N SER A 179 -15.43 0.01 4.82
CA SER A 179 -15.16 -1.21 4.05
C SER A 179 -16.28 -1.55 3.07
N GLU A 180 -17.54 -1.41 3.49
CA GLU A 180 -18.71 -1.63 2.64
C GLU A 180 -18.77 -0.60 1.49
N ASN A 181 -18.51 0.67 1.79
CA ASN A 181 -18.47 1.73 0.78
C ASN A 181 -17.33 1.51 -0.22
N ALA A 182 -16.15 1.10 0.25
CA ALA A 182 -15.02 0.72 -0.61
C ALA A 182 -15.42 -0.42 -1.56
N SER A 183 -16.07 -1.46 -1.05
CA SER A 183 -16.54 -2.60 -1.85
C SER A 183 -17.59 -2.17 -2.90
N LYS A 184 -18.52 -1.29 -2.54
CA LYS A 184 -19.50 -0.74 -3.48
C LYS A 184 -18.80 0.04 -4.59
N TRP A 185 -17.89 0.94 -4.23
CA TRP A 185 -17.12 1.72 -5.20
C TRP A 185 -16.33 0.81 -6.16
N VAL A 186 -15.67 -0.23 -5.66
CA VAL A 186 -14.93 -1.18 -6.52
C VAL A 186 -15.87 -1.89 -7.49
N ASN A 187 -17.03 -2.37 -7.02
CA ASN A 187 -17.99 -3.07 -7.86
C ASN A 187 -18.57 -2.17 -8.97
N GLU A 188 -18.71 -0.89 -8.71
CA GLU A 188 -19.21 0.08 -9.68
C GLU A 188 -18.11 0.56 -10.64
N PHE A 189 -16.93 0.86 -10.12
CA PHE A 189 -15.83 1.47 -10.87
C PHE A 189 -14.91 0.45 -11.53
N ALA A 190 -14.54 -0.64 -10.86
CA ALA A 190 -13.53 -1.58 -11.36
C ALA A 190 -14.04 -2.56 -12.44
N THR A 191 -15.03 -2.16 -13.20
CA THR A 191 -15.47 -2.89 -14.40
C THR A 191 -14.72 -2.42 -15.64
N CYS A 192 -14.52 -3.30 -16.63
CA CYS A 192 -13.89 -2.91 -17.90
C CYS A 192 -14.60 -1.72 -18.55
N ARG A 193 -15.93 -1.69 -18.51
CA ARG A 193 -16.73 -0.58 -19.04
C ARG A 193 -16.45 0.72 -18.32
N SER A 194 -16.51 0.74 -16.99
CA SER A 194 -16.34 1.96 -16.19
C SER A 194 -14.91 2.51 -16.31
N ILE A 195 -13.90 1.65 -16.21
CA ILE A 195 -12.49 2.06 -16.38
C ILE A 195 -12.22 2.59 -17.79
N SER A 196 -12.73 1.92 -18.83
CA SER A 196 -12.54 2.37 -20.20
C SER A 196 -13.27 3.69 -20.47
N ARG A 197 -14.48 3.87 -19.95
CA ARG A 197 -15.22 5.13 -20.06
C ARG A 197 -14.49 6.25 -19.32
N HIS A 198 -14.04 6.00 -18.10
CA HIS A 198 -13.26 6.96 -17.33
C HIS A 198 -12.00 7.41 -18.08
N ASN A 199 -11.22 6.47 -18.62
CA ASN A 199 -10.03 6.79 -19.40
C ASN A 199 -10.36 7.56 -20.68
N TYR A 200 -11.45 7.22 -21.34
CA TYR A 200 -11.91 7.97 -22.49
C TYR A 200 -12.25 9.41 -22.14
N GLU A 201 -13.06 9.63 -21.12
CA GLU A 201 -13.52 10.96 -20.70
C GLU A 201 -12.41 11.83 -20.11
N LYS A 202 -11.56 11.23 -19.28
CA LYS A 202 -10.51 11.96 -18.53
C LYS A 202 -9.20 12.13 -19.29
N LEU A 203 -8.89 11.24 -20.23
CA LEU A 203 -7.62 11.27 -20.97
C LEU A 203 -7.81 11.48 -22.47
N ALA A 204 -8.58 10.60 -23.14
CA ALA A 204 -8.67 10.63 -24.59
C ALA A 204 -9.37 11.90 -25.12
N VAL A 205 -10.49 12.30 -24.52
CA VAL A 205 -11.23 13.49 -24.95
C VAL A 205 -10.44 14.78 -24.71
N PRO A 206 -9.86 15.05 -23.53
CA PRO A 206 -9.03 16.23 -23.33
C PRO A 206 -7.80 16.26 -24.26
N LEU A 207 -7.11 15.13 -24.43
CA LEU A 207 -5.96 15.05 -25.32
C LEU A 207 -6.35 15.34 -26.79
N GLN A 208 -7.48 14.78 -27.24
CA GLN A 208 -8.00 15.03 -28.59
C GLN A 208 -8.28 16.52 -28.82
N ARG A 209 -8.86 17.19 -27.85
CA ARG A 209 -9.14 18.65 -27.94
C ARG A 209 -7.88 19.49 -28.05
N LEU A 210 -6.77 19.03 -27.43
CA LEU A 210 -5.47 19.69 -27.53
C LEU A 210 -4.80 19.49 -28.90
N ILE A 211 -4.98 18.29 -29.51
CA ILE A 211 -4.33 17.94 -30.78
C ILE A 211 -5.13 18.48 -31.97
N ASP A 212 -6.44 18.36 -31.93
CA ASP A 212 -7.35 18.76 -33.01
C ASP A 212 -8.67 19.30 -32.46
N PRO A 213 -8.72 20.60 -32.11
CA PRO A 213 -9.91 21.22 -31.50
C PRO A 213 -11.13 21.21 -32.40
N GLU A 214 -10.94 21.14 -33.73
CA GLU A 214 -12.04 21.19 -34.72
C GLU A 214 -12.63 19.80 -35.02
N ARG A 215 -11.90 18.75 -34.67
CA ARG A 215 -12.34 17.37 -34.93
C ARG A 215 -13.40 16.94 -33.90
N LYS A 216 -14.64 16.91 -34.35
CA LYS A 216 -15.74 16.35 -33.57
C LYS A 216 -15.64 14.83 -33.56
N PHE A 217 -14.96 14.27 -32.56
CA PHE A 217 -15.02 12.84 -32.29
C PHE A 217 -16.29 12.53 -31.51
N PHE A 218 -17.30 12.07 -32.17
CA PHE A 218 -18.37 11.29 -31.57
C PHE A 218 -18.06 9.81 -31.84
N ILE A 219 -17.23 9.23 -31.04
CA ILE A 219 -17.27 7.78 -30.90
C ILE A 219 -18.38 7.54 -29.88
N ASP A 220 -19.45 6.92 -30.32
CA ASP A 220 -20.36 6.29 -29.37
C ASP A 220 -19.56 5.21 -28.66
N PHE A 221 -19.13 5.55 -27.44
CA PHE A 221 -18.22 4.71 -26.67
C PHE A 221 -18.85 3.34 -26.40
N ASP A 222 -20.14 3.31 -26.12
CA ASP A 222 -20.87 2.06 -25.85
C ASP A 222 -21.05 1.22 -27.13
N ALA A 223 -21.24 1.85 -28.29
CA ALA A 223 -21.32 1.14 -29.57
C ALA A 223 -19.95 0.66 -30.10
N ALA A 224 -18.87 1.36 -29.75
CA ALA A 224 -17.51 1.01 -30.20
C ALA A 224 -16.85 -0.12 -29.40
N HIS A 225 -17.38 -0.44 -28.22
CA HIS A 225 -16.80 -1.43 -27.33
C HIS A 225 -17.82 -2.51 -26.99
N ASP A 226 -17.52 -3.75 -27.36
CA ASP A 226 -18.29 -4.93 -26.94
C ASP A 226 -17.99 -5.27 -25.48
N PHE A 227 -18.68 -4.57 -24.56
CA PHE A 227 -18.53 -4.78 -23.11
C PHE A 227 -19.28 -6.03 -22.61
N ASP A 228 -20.10 -6.64 -23.44
CA ASP A 228 -20.88 -7.84 -23.09
C ASP A 228 -20.06 -9.12 -23.23
N ARG A 229 -18.85 -9.04 -23.77
CA ARG A 229 -17.89 -10.15 -23.64
C ARG A 229 -17.57 -10.40 -22.19
N PRO A 230 -17.89 -11.57 -21.65
CA PRO A 230 -17.49 -11.89 -20.29
C PRO A 230 -15.96 -11.84 -20.23
N VAL A 231 -15.42 -10.85 -19.55
CA VAL A 231 -14.02 -10.90 -19.14
C VAL A 231 -13.97 -12.05 -18.16
N VAL A 232 -13.45 -13.18 -18.61
CA VAL A 232 -13.11 -14.29 -17.72
C VAL A 232 -11.92 -13.84 -16.90
N VAL A 233 -12.19 -12.97 -15.92
CA VAL A 233 -11.31 -12.85 -14.78
C VAL A 233 -11.44 -14.22 -14.13
N LYS A 234 -10.38 -15.01 -14.19
CA LYS A 234 -10.18 -16.12 -13.27
C LYS A 234 -9.91 -15.53 -11.87
N ALA A 235 -10.87 -14.80 -11.35
CA ALA A 235 -11.06 -14.71 -9.94
C ALA A 235 -11.51 -16.12 -9.54
N SER A 236 -10.73 -16.80 -8.75
CA SER A 236 -11.25 -17.92 -7.96
C SER A 236 -12.55 -17.40 -7.35
N ALA A 237 -13.66 -18.01 -7.74
CA ALA A 237 -15.00 -17.59 -7.36
C ALA A 237 -15.21 -17.88 -5.88
N HIS A 238 -14.58 -17.10 -5.02
CA HIS A 238 -15.06 -16.86 -3.69
C HIS A 238 -16.00 -15.66 -3.82
N THR A 239 -17.26 -16.02 -3.88
CA THR A 239 -18.42 -15.16 -3.80
C THR A 239 -18.13 -13.95 -2.91
N PHE A 240 -18.08 -12.77 -3.51
CA PHE A 240 -17.99 -11.46 -2.84
C PHE A 240 -19.27 -11.12 -2.02
N LEU A 241 -20.14 -12.10 -1.86
CA LEU A 241 -21.38 -11.98 -1.12
C LEU A 241 -21.22 -12.60 0.27
N ASP A 242 -20.82 -11.75 1.18
CA ASP A 242 -20.81 -11.94 2.64
C ASP A 242 -19.52 -12.36 3.36
N PRO A 243 -18.34 -11.74 3.04
CA PRO A 243 -17.14 -11.98 3.85
C PRO A 243 -17.19 -11.27 5.21
N LEU A 244 -17.96 -10.16 5.33
CA LEU A 244 -17.97 -9.35 6.56
C LEU A 244 -18.67 -10.04 7.74
N ASN A 245 -19.65 -10.91 7.48
CA ASN A 245 -20.34 -11.67 8.53
C ASN A 245 -19.56 -12.90 9.02
N GLN A 246 -18.54 -13.35 8.28
CA GLN A 246 -17.70 -14.49 8.64
C GLN A 246 -16.33 -14.11 9.17
N MET A 247 -15.94 -12.83 9.08
CA MET A 247 -14.68 -12.38 9.64
C MET A 247 -14.80 -12.23 11.15
N ASP A 248 -14.09 -13.09 11.86
CA ASP A 248 -13.75 -12.79 13.24
C ASP A 248 -12.78 -11.59 13.22
N TRP A 249 -13.31 -10.43 13.59
CA TRP A 249 -12.57 -9.17 13.63
C TRP A 249 -11.53 -9.15 14.76
N LYS A 250 -11.24 -10.30 15.37
CA LYS A 250 -10.13 -10.49 16.28
C LYS A 250 -8.99 -11.18 15.53
N ARG A 251 -7.80 -10.64 15.64
CA ARG A 251 -6.57 -11.25 15.15
C ARG A 251 -6.44 -12.66 15.70
N GLU A 252 -6.64 -13.70 14.90
CA GLU A 252 -6.17 -15.02 15.27
C GLU A 252 -4.64 -14.96 15.31
N LYS A 253 -4.11 -15.12 16.51
CA LYS A 253 -2.68 -15.36 16.67
C LYS A 253 -2.39 -16.69 15.98
N HIS A 254 -1.72 -16.66 14.83
CA HIS A 254 -1.12 -17.87 14.31
C HIS A 254 -0.04 -18.33 15.29
N SER A 255 -0.43 -19.28 16.13
CA SER A 255 0.53 -20.18 16.74
C SER A 255 1.09 -21.02 15.62
N THR A 256 2.30 -20.71 15.18
CA THR A 256 3.14 -21.60 14.37
C THR A 256 3.36 -22.90 15.13
N PRO A 257 3.24 -24.08 14.49
CA PRO A 257 3.71 -25.33 15.07
C PRO A 257 5.23 -25.36 15.18
#